data_1c6d55d9575f8a8cfdaf19e599e71b65
#
_entry.id   1c6d55d9575f8a8cfdaf19e599e71b65
#
_cell.length_a   1.000
_cell.length_b   1.000
_cell.length_c   1.000
_cell.angle_alpha   90.00
_cell.angle_beta   90.00
_cell.angle_gamma   90.00
#
_symmetry.space_group_name_H-M   'P 1'
#
loop_
_entity.id
_entity.type
_entity.pdbx_description
1 polymer ?
#
loop_
_entity_poly.entity_id
_entity_poly.type
_entity_poly.pdbx_seq_one_letter_code
_entity_poly.pdbx_strand_id
1 'polypeptide(L)'
;EESGKNLLEGSRQALSQFVIDKVAEYIARLHLAISRYEMERLAEEIVDELTGFGPLEVLLRDSAVTEILVNGPHRVFIERDGLLHQSDLRFIDAHHVERVIQRILAPLGRRLDESSPMVDARLPDGSRVNAIIPPIALDGPCLSIRKFRQDMLNSTDLMTMQTIDQAIYDFLKEAVGKRCNILISGGTGTGKTTLLNILSQLINPQERLVTIEDIAELQLVEAGGHPHHRAHDMRQRLEVDPVDIVIDVGVIGRGLDHPAFRAATAGLNRKADRIG
;
A
#
# COMPACT_ATOMS: atom_id res chain seq x y z
N GLU A 1 -5.82 -5.20 21.25
CA GLU A 1 -5.26 -4.27 20.24
C GLU A 1 -5.61 -2.80 20.54
N GLU A 2 -6.85 -2.45 20.93
CA GLU A 2 -7.23 -1.09 21.35
C GLU A 2 -6.42 -0.57 22.55
N SER A 3 -6.11 -1.41 23.53
CA SER A 3 -5.29 -1.02 24.70
C SER A 3 -3.85 -0.65 24.33
N GLY A 4 -3.28 -1.26 23.29
CA GLY A 4 -1.92 -0.97 22.83
C GLY A 4 -1.84 0.38 22.09
N LYS A 5 -2.83 0.72 21.27
CA LYS A 5 -2.91 2.02 20.58
C LYS A 5 -3.04 3.17 21.58
N ASN A 6 -3.90 3.05 22.57
CA ASN A 6 -4.07 4.07 23.64
C ASN A 6 -2.79 4.31 24.46
N LEU A 7 -1.99 3.28 24.72
CA LEU A 7 -0.71 3.42 25.42
C LEU A 7 0.36 4.13 24.57
N LEU A 8 0.40 3.87 23.26
CA LEU A 8 1.32 4.53 22.34
C LEU A 8 0.93 5.99 22.07
N GLU A 9 -0.36 6.28 21.96
CA GLU A 9 -0.86 7.65 21.81
C GLU A 9 -0.61 8.48 23.08
N GLY A 10 -0.83 7.91 24.26
CA GLY A 10 -0.51 8.56 25.53
C GLY A 10 0.97 8.85 25.69
N SER A 11 1.85 7.96 25.26
CA SER A 11 3.30 8.15 25.28
C SER A 11 3.75 9.21 24.27
N ARG A 12 3.13 9.26 23.09
CA ARG A 12 3.44 10.26 22.06
C ARG A 12 3.02 11.67 22.50
N GLN A 13 1.86 11.83 23.12
CA GLN A 13 1.40 13.11 23.66
C GLN A 13 2.32 13.61 24.77
N ALA A 14 2.74 12.74 25.70
CA ALA A 14 3.67 13.09 26.75
C ALA A 14 5.04 13.53 26.20
N LEU A 15 5.53 12.80 25.17
CA LEU A 15 6.76 13.16 24.48
C LEU A 15 6.63 14.50 23.73
N SER A 16 5.52 14.73 23.05
CA SER A 16 5.24 15.99 22.34
C SER A 16 5.27 17.17 23.31
N GLN A 17 4.59 17.04 24.45
CA GLN A 17 4.60 18.11 25.47
C GLN A 17 6.02 18.36 26.01
N PHE A 18 6.77 17.30 26.31
CA PHE A 18 8.16 17.41 26.75
C PHE A 18 9.03 18.11 25.70
N VAL A 19 8.88 17.75 24.41
CA VAL A 19 9.63 18.40 23.32
C VAL A 19 9.26 19.87 23.18
N ILE A 20 7.95 20.20 23.25
CA ILE A 20 7.48 21.59 23.22
C ILE A 20 8.14 22.40 24.34
N ASP A 21 8.13 21.89 25.57
CA ASP A 21 8.72 22.56 26.72
C ASP A 21 10.23 22.79 26.53
N LYS A 22 10.96 21.78 26.00
CA LYS A 22 12.39 21.89 25.72
C LYS A 22 12.72 22.83 24.57
N VAL A 23 11.91 22.83 23.51
CA VAL A 23 12.07 23.78 22.39
C VAL A 23 11.81 25.20 22.88
N ALA A 24 10.79 25.44 23.70
CA ALA A 24 10.50 26.74 24.30
C ALA A 24 11.65 27.24 25.18
N GLU A 25 12.20 26.36 26.05
CA GLU A 25 13.37 26.67 26.87
C GLU A 25 14.58 27.07 26.01
N TYR A 26 14.83 26.33 24.93
CA TYR A 26 15.94 26.57 24.01
C TYR A 26 15.80 27.89 23.25
N ILE A 27 14.60 28.16 22.74
CA ILE A 27 14.24 29.40 22.04
C ILE A 27 14.43 30.61 22.97
N ALA A 28 13.95 30.53 24.23
CA ALA A 28 14.10 31.57 25.21
C ALA A 28 15.58 31.85 25.55
N ARG A 29 16.39 30.80 25.70
CA ARG A 29 17.84 30.92 25.98
C ARG A 29 18.61 31.57 24.84
N LEU A 30 18.21 31.33 23.58
CA LEU A 30 18.87 31.90 22.42
C LEU A 30 18.27 33.25 22.01
N HIS A 31 17.25 33.74 22.71
CA HIS A 31 16.49 34.97 22.39
C HIS A 31 15.96 35.02 20.95
N LEU A 32 15.51 33.85 20.44
CA LEU A 32 14.95 33.76 19.08
C LEU A 32 13.50 34.27 19.09
N ALA A 33 13.17 35.15 18.13
CA ALA A 33 11.81 35.61 17.91
C ALA A 33 11.06 34.61 16.99
N ILE A 34 10.53 33.54 17.59
CA ILE A 34 9.77 32.51 16.89
C ILE A 34 8.32 32.55 17.39
N SER A 35 7.36 32.49 16.47
CA SER A 35 5.94 32.45 16.82
C SER A 35 5.58 31.12 17.50
N ARG A 36 4.49 31.11 18.27
CA ARG A 36 3.96 29.91 18.89
C ARG A 36 3.68 28.81 17.86
N TYR A 37 3.14 29.15 16.71
CA TYR A 37 2.86 28.24 15.61
C TYR A 37 4.13 27.58 15.07
N GLU A 38 5.19 28.36 14.83
CA GLU A 38 6.49 27.82 14.37
C GLU A 38 7.12 26.92 15.41
N MET A 39 6.98 27.24 16.70
CA MET A 39 7.49 26.43 17.80
C MET A 39 6.74 25.06 17.86
N GLU A 40 5.43 25.06 17.77
CA GLU A 40 4.62 23.85 17.78
C GLU A 40 4.96 22.98 16.55
N ARG A 41 5.11 23.58 15.38
CA ARG A 41 5.52 22.86 14.16
C ARG A 41 6.91 22.25 14.29
N LEU A 42 7.87 23.00 14.82
CA LEU A 42 9.24 22.49 15.05
C LEU A 42 9.21 21.33 16.05
N ALA A 43 8.40 21.42 17.09
CA ALA A 43 8.25 20.33 18.06
C ALA A 43 7.66 19.07 17.44
N GLU A 44 6.66 19.20 16.55
CA GLU A 44 6.12 18.08 15.79
C GLU A 44 7.17 17.42 14.88
N GLU A 45 7.94 18.23 14.14
CA GLU A 45 9.04 17.75 13.29
C GLU A 45 10.07 16.95 14.10
N ILE A 46 10.40 17.43 15.31
CA ILE A 46 11.32 16.73 16.23
C ILE A 46 10.70 15.41 16.72
N VAL A 47 9.43 15.41 17.10
CA VAL A 47 8.73 14.18 17.52
C VAL A 47 8.67 13.17 16.39
N ASP A 48 8.36 13.60 15.18
CA ASP A 48 8.32 12.75 13.99
C ASP A 48 9.71 12.17 13.67
N GLU A 49 10.76 12.95 13.90
CA GLU A 49 12.15 12.48 13.76
C GLU A 49 12.54 11.46 14.84
N LEU A 50 12.04 11.61 16.06
CA LEU A 50 12.39 10.72 17.18
C LEU A 50 11.58 9.41 17.16
N THR A 51 10.30 9.47 16.78
CA THR A 51 9.35 8.34 16.95
C THR A 51 8.81 7.76 15.66
N GLY A 52 8.90 8.50 14.56
CA GLY A 52 8.34 8.14 13.27
C GLY A 52 9.40 8.03 12.16
N PHE A 53 8.95 8.28 10.94
CA PHE A 53 9.78 8.24 9.75
C PHE A 53 10.31 9.63 9.35
N GLY A 54 10.52 10.50 10.35
CA GLY A 54 11.07 11.83 10.16
C GLY A 54 10.22 12.69 9.22
N PRO A 55 10.88 13.34 8.23
CA PRO A 55 10.17 14.24 7.32
C PRO A 55 9.02 13.59 6.54
N LEU A 56 9.01 12.27 6.37
CA LEU A 56 7.98 11.55 5.61
C LEU A 56 6.64 11.45 6.35
N GLU A 57 6.61 11.65 7.66
CA GLU A 57 5.40 11.49 8.47
C GLU A 57 4.25 12.37 8.01
N VAL A 58 4.52 13.62 7.64
CA VAL A 58 3.52 14.55 7.09
C VAL A 58 2.88 14.00 5.83
N LEU A 59 3.67 13.42 4.93
CA LEU A 59 3.18 12.85 3.67
C LEU A 59 2.47 11.52 3.89
N LEU A 60 2.92 10.73 4.85
CA LEU A 60 2.29 9.46 5.20
C LEU A 60 0.91 9.67 5.84
N ARG A 61 0.71 10.74 6.61
CA ARG A 61 -0.59 11.10 7.20
C ARG A 61 -1.57 11.75 6.21
N ASP A 62 -1.07 12.34 5.12
CA ASP A 62 -1.92 12.98 4.11
C ASP A 62 -2.60 11.92 3.24
N SER A 63 -3.92 11.72 3.42
CA SER A 63 -4.71 10.73 2.66
C SER A 63 -4.78 11.01 1.16
N ALA A 64 -4.57 12.27 0.74
CA ALA A 64 -4.55 12.63 -0.68
C ALA A 64 -3.25 12.18 -1.39
N VAL A 65 -2.18 11.88 -0.64
CA VAL A 65 -0.93 11.37 -1.19
C VAL A 65 -1.04 9.86 -1.36
N THR A 66 -0.87 9.39 -2.58
CA THR A 66 -0.92 7.96 -2.96
C THR A 66 0.45 7.33 -3.08
N GLU A 67 1.45 8.09 -3.52
CA GLU A 67 2.83 7.62 -3.65
C GLU A 67 3.82 8.71 -3.21
N ILE A 68 4.93 8.28 -2.59
CA ILE A 68 6.04 9.13 -2.15
C ILE A 68 7.31 8.59 -2.78
N LEU A 69 8.05 9.44 -3.50
CA LEU A 69 9.29 9.10 -4.17
C LEU A 69 10.41 9.99 -3.67
N VAL A 70 11.40 9.41 -3.02
CA VAL A 70 12.62 10.10 -2.55
C VAL A 70 13.77 9.74 -3.48
N ASN A 71 14.32 10.72 -4.16
CA ASN A 71 15.46 10.57 -5.05
C ASN A 71 16.65 11.39 -4.51
N GLY A 72 17.31 10.82 -3.50
CA GLY A 72 18.29 11.54 -2.70
C GLY A 72 17.66 12.57 -1.74
N PRO A 73 18.47 13.31 -0.98
CA PRO A 73 17.99 14.12 0.13
C PRO A 73 17.15 15.35 -0.27
N HIS A 74 17.28 15.86 -1.48
CA HIS A 74 16.71 17.14 -1.88
C HIS A 74 15.59 17.03 -2.92
N ARG A 75 15.31 15.84 -3.41
CA ARG A 75 14.29 15.60 -4.45
C ARG A 75 13.26 14.61 -3.96
N VAL A 76 12.19 15.13 -3.39
CA VAL A 76 11.04 14.34 -2.95
C VAL A 76 9.87 14.68 -3.86
N PHE A 77 9.22 13.65 -4.41
CA PHE A 77 8.03 13.78 -5.22
C PHE A 77 6.87 13.03 -4.56
N ILE A 78 5.67 13.50 -4.79
CA ILE A 78 4.44 12.88 -4.31
C ILE A 78 3.46 12.73 -5.46
N GLU A 79 2.68 11.67 -5.44
CA GLU A 79 1.53 11.53 -6.32
C GLU A 79 0.26 11.93 -5.57
N ARG A 80 -0.52 12.82 -6.18
CA ARG A 80 -1.88 13.18 -5.78
C ARG A 80 -2.78 13.17 -7.01
N ASP A 81 -3.95 12.56 -6.89
CA ASP A 81 -4.93 12.48 -8.00
C ASP A 81 -4.34 11.93 -9.31
N GLY A 82 -3.38 10.99 -9.21
CA GLY A 82 -2.69 10.41 -10.35
C GLY A 82 -1.64 11.32 -11.02
N LEU A 83 -1.35 12.49 -10.43
CA LEU A 83 -0.36 13.44 -10.92
C LEU A 83 0.84 13.53 -9.97
N LEU A 84 2.02 13.55 -10.56
CA LEU A 84 3.28 13.65 -9.82
C LEU A 84 3.62 15.13 -9.58
N HIS A 85 3.89 15.49 -8.33
CA HIS A 85 4.28 16.83 -7.90
C HIS A 85 5.58 16.77 -7.11
N GLN A 86 6.43 17.77 -7.28
CA GLN A 86 7.59 17.92 -6.42
C GLN A 86 7.15 18.52 -5.07
N SER A 87 7.59 17.90 -3.98
CA SER A 87 7.35 18.38 -2.61
C SER A 87 8.47 19.32 -2.18
N ASP A 88 8.16 20.27 -1.29
CA ASP A 88 9.15 21.12 -0.63
C ASP A 88 9.92 20.41 0.48
N LEU A 89 9.51 19.19 0.83
CA LEU A 89 10.13 18.37 1.84
C LEU A 89 11.57 18.02 1.44
N ARG A 90 12.48 18.08 2.41
CA ARG A 90 13.89 17.76 2.22
C ARG A 90 14.44 16.98 3.40
N PHE A 91 15.38 16.13 3.12
CA PHE A 91 16.24 15.50 4.13
C PHE A 91 17.49 16.34 4.32
N ILE A 92 18.15 16.17 5.46
CA ILE A 92 19.40 16.90 5.79
C ILE A 92 20.51 16.51 4.81
N ASP A 93 20.70 15.19 4.63
CA ASP A 93 21.73 14.59 3.79
C ASP A 93 21.35 13.16 3.36
N ALA A 94 22.20 12.50 2.61
CA ALA A 94 21.99 11.11 2.16
C ALA A 94 21.92 10.12 3.34
N HIS A 95 22.73 10.31 4.39
CA HIS A 95 22.68 9.46 5.59
C HIS A 95 21.36 9.61 6.34
N HIS A 96 20.75 10.79 6.31
CA HIS A 96 19.43 10.97 6.88
C HIS A 96 18.38 10.10 6.14
N VAL A 97 18.41 10.09 4.80
CA VAL A 97 17.55 9.20 4.00
C VAL A 97 17.77 7.74 4.37
N GLU A 98 19.03 7.30 4.44
CA GLU A 98 19.37 5.93 4.79
C GLU A 98 18.90 5.55 6.21
N ARG A 99 19.05 6.44 7.21
CA ARG A 99 18.54 6.21 8.57
C ARG A 99 17.03 6.02 8.59
N VAL A 100 16.30 6.84 7.82
CA VAL A 100 14.82 6.71 7.71
C VAL A 100 14.47 5.40 7.04
N ILE A 101 15.14 5.02 5.95
CA ILE A 101 14.95 3.72 5.30
C ILE A 101 15.19 2.57 6.28
N GLN A 102 16.31 2.60 7.02
CA GLN A 102 16.63 1.56 8.01
C GLN A 102 15.54 1.47 9.09
N ARG A 103 15.02 2.60 9.55
CA ARG A 103 13.93 2.66 10.53
C ARG A 103 12.63 2.03 10.00
N ILE A 104 12.33 2.25 8.72
CA ILE A 104 11.18 1.62 8.03
C ILE A 104 11.35 0.10 7.94
N LEU A 105 12.57 -0.36 7.64
CA LEU A 105 12.85 -1.77 7.39
C LEU A 105 13.09 -2.60 8.65
N ALA A 106 13.57 -1.97 9.73
CA ALA A 106 13.92 -2.66 10.98
C ALA A 106 12.78 -3.52 11.55
N PRO A 107 11.53 -3.02 11.68
CA PRO A 107 10.41 -3.82 12.18
C PRO A 107 10.05 -5.01 11.26
N LEU A 108 10.44 -4.94 9.99
CA LEU A 108 10.14 -5.95 8.97
C LEU A 108 11.21 -7.05 8.92
N GLY A 109 12.28 -6.92 9.71
CA GLY A 109 13.42 -7.84 9.70
C GLY A 109 14.16 -7.88 8.35
N ARG A 110 14.04 -6.84 7.54
CA ARG A 110 14.69 -6.73 6.24
C ARG A 110 16.03 -6.01 6.38
N ARG A 111 17.03 -6.47 5.62
CA ARG A 111 18.36 -5.87 5.56
C ARG A 111 18.51 -5.07 4.27
N LEU A 112 19.18 -3.92 4.38
CA LEU A 112 19.60 -3.08 3.27
C LEU A 112 21.01 -2.59 3.60
N ASP A 113 22.00 -3.09 2.89
CA ASP A 113 23.41 -2.76 3.05
C ASP A 113 24.14 -2.85 1.69
N GLU A 114 25.42 -2.54 1.64
CA GLU A 114 26.23 -2.56 0.41
C GLU A 114 26.22 -3.95 -0.29
N SER A 115 26.07 -5.03 0.47
CA SER A 115 26.00 -6.39 -0.07
C SER A 115 24.61 -6.76 -0.59
N SER A 116 23.57 -6.10 -0.09
CA SER A 116 22.18 -6.22 -0.51
C SER A 116 21.56 -4.82 -0.63
N PRO A 117 21.95 -4.05 -1.68
CA PRO A 117 21.66 -2.63 -1.78
C PRO A 117 20.26 -2.29 -2.28
N MET A 118 19.38 -3.28 -2.44
CA MET A 118 18.00 -3.11 -2.86
C MET A 118 17.08 -3.97 -2.01
N VAL A 119 15.91 -3.45 -1.67
CA VAL A 119 14.89 -4.16 -0.91
C VAL A 119 13.49 -3.77 -1.37
N ASP A 120 12.64 -4.79 -1.51
CA ASP A 120 11.19 -4.66 -1.59
C ASP A 120 10.59 -5.16 -0.27
N ALA A 121 9.71 -4.36 0.32
CA ALA A 121 9.07 -4.69 1.58
C ALA A 121 7.61 -4.20 1.59
N ARG A 122 6.85 -4.73 2.54
CA ARG A 122 5.49 -4.32 2.81
C ARG A 122 5.36 -3.88 4.27
N LEU A 123 4.81 -2.70 4.48
CA LEU A 123 4.52 -2.18 5.81
C LEU A 123 3.32 -2.91 6.44
N PRO A 124 3.15 -2.85 7.77
CA PRO A 124 2.00 -3.45 8.45
C PRO A 124 0.65 -2.90 8.00
N ASP A 125 0.61 -1.64 7.55
CA ASP A 125 -0.59 -1.00 6.98
C ASP A 125 -0.91 -1.46 5.55
N GLY A 126 -0.05 -2.31 4.97
CA GLY A 126 -0.19 -2.80 3.61
C GLY A 126 0.55 -1.98 2.56
N SER A 127 1.09 -0.82 2.89
CA SER A 127 1.87 0.02 1.98
C SER A 127 3.13 -0.70 1.49
N ARG A 128 3.51 -0.45 0.24
CA ARG A 128 4.69 -1.05 -0.38
C ARG A 128 5.85 -0.10 -0.30
N VAL A 129 7.00 -0.63 0.05
CA VAL A 129 8.25 0.11 0.14
C VAL A 129 9.30 -0.55 -0.74
N ASN A 130 9.87 0.22 -1.65
CA ASN A 130 11.09 -0.14 -2.37
C ASN A 130 12.19 0.84 -1.99
N ALA A 131 13.36 0.33 -1.62
CA ALA A 131 14.51 1.17 -1.31
C ALA A 131 15.75 0.64 -2.02
N ILE A 132 16.56 1.57 -2.51
CA ILE A 132 17.82 1.29 -3.20
C ILE A 132 18.87 2.26 -2.68
N ILE A 133 20.05 1.74 -2.33
CA ILE A 133 21.19 2.52 -1.85
C ILE A 133 22.42 2.35 -2.75
N PRO A 134 23.46 3.18 -2.62
CA PRO A 134 24.74 2.90 -3.24
C PRO A 134 25.26 1.49 -2.89
N PRO A 135 25.98 0.79 -3.82
CA PRO A 135 26.51 1.31 -5.07
C PRO A 135 25.56 1.30 -6.28
N ILE A 136 24.36 0.72 -6.17
CA ILE A 136 23.41 0.63 -7.30
C ILE A 136 22.78 2.00 -7.56
N ALA A 137 22.38 2.72 -6.52
CA ALA A 137 21.81 4.06 -6.61
C ALA A 137 22.93 5.10 -6.76
N LEU A 138 23.30 5.44 -7.99
CA LEU A 138 24.44 6.30 -8.28
C LEU A 138 24.29 7.74 -7.77
N ASP A 139 23.08 8.26 -7.73
CA ASP A 139 22.77 9.63 -7.29
C ASP A 139 22.43 9.74 -5.79
N GLY A 140 22.65 8.65 -5.04
CA GLY A 140 22.34 8.55 -3.62
C GLY A 140 21.12 7.66 -3.34
N PRO A 141 20.74 7.49 -2.05
CA PRO A 141 19.68 6.59 -1.65
C PRO A 141 18.33 7.01 -2.24
N CYS A 142 17.59 6.03 -2.74
CA CYS A 142 16.24 6.18 -3.28
C CYS A 142 15.24 5.39 -2.44
N LEU A 143 14.05 5.95 -2.25
CA LEU A 143 12.95 5.31 -1.55
C LEU A 143 11.64 5.60 -2.30
N SER A 144 10.87 4.55 -2.54
CA SER A 144 9.50 4.66 -3.05
C SER A 144 8.55 4.04 -2.02
N ILE A 145 7.51 4.76 -1.65
CA ILE A 145 6.45 4.28 -0.77
C ILE A 145 5.12 4.45 -1.51
N ARG A 146 4.51 3.34 -1.91
CA ARG A 146 3.16 3.35 -2.45
C ARG A 146 2.19 3.03 -1.33
N LYS A 147 1.40 4.03 -0.93
CA LYS A 147 0.47 3.89 0.19
C LYS A 147 -0.65 2.93 -0.15
N PHE A 148 -1.01 2.12 0.83
CA PHE A 148 -2.16 1.26 0.73
C PHE A 148 -3.43 2.10 0.96
N ARG A 149 -4.33 2.12 -0.04
CA ARG A 149 -5.61 2.82 0.11
C ARG A 149 -6.46 2.10 1.14
N GLN A 150 -6.80 2.79 2.21
CA GLN A 150 -7.72 2.29 3.25
C GLN A 150 -9.19 2.55 2.88
N ASP A 151 -9.45 3.50 1.99
CA ASP A 151 -10.81 3.83 1.56
C ASP A 151 -11.35 2.73 0.65
N MET A 152 -12.14 1.84 1.25
CA MET A 152 -12.84 0.80 0.51
C MET A 152 -14.04 1.42 -0.19
N LEU A 153 -13.92 1.62 -1.50
CA LEU A 153 -15.08 1.94 -2.32
C LEU A 153 -16.06 0.75 -2.30
N ASN A 154 -17.33 1.06 -2.21
CA ASN A 154 -18.42 0.10 -2.32
C ASN A 154 -19.18 0.26 -3.66
N SER A 155 -20.14 -0.62 -3.92
CA SER A 155 -20.90 -0.58 -5.15
C SER A 155 -21.72 0.70 -5.33
N THR A 156 -22.18 1.30 -4.22
CA THR A 156 -22.91 2.57 -4.24
C THR A 156 -22.01 3.73 -4.67
N ASP A 157 -20.74 3.70 -4.27
CA ASP A 157 -19.77 4.71 -4.67
C ASP A 157 -19.52 4.64 -6.18
N LEU A 158 -19.38 3.44 -6.76
CA LEU A 158 -19.21 3.28 -8.22
C LEU A 158 -20.43 3.78 -9.00
N MET A 159 -21.64 3.57 -8.49
CA MET A 159 -22.85 4.09 -9.11
C MET A 159 -22.94 5.61 -8.99
N THR A 160 -22.59 6.17 -7.83
CA THR A 160 -22.55 7.63 -7.61
C THR A 160 -21.53 8.31 -8.52
N MET A 161 -20.38 7.68 -8.73
CA MET A 161 -19.35 8.13 -9.66
C MET A 161 -19.70 7.86 -11.14
N GLN A 162 -20.85 7.26 -11.42
CA GLN A 162 -21.28 6.87 -12.76
C GLN A 162 -20.30 5.93 -13.48
N THR A 163 -19.50 5.19 -12.73
CA THR A 163 -18.57 4.19 -13.28
C THR A 163 -19.33 2.96 -13.80
N ILE A 164 -20.37 2.57 -13.06
CA ILE A 164 -21.33 1.53 -13.46
C ILE A 164 -22.76 2.01 -13.19
N ASP A 165 -23.73 1.49 -13.92
CA ASP A 165 -25.14 1.68 -13.63
C ASP A 165 -25.72 0.47 -12.87
N GLN A 166 -27.00 0.56 -12.47
CA GLN A 166 -27.68 -0.50 -11.73
C GLN A 166 -27.77 -1.78 -12.54
N ALA A 167 -27.98 -1.71 -13.85
CA ALA A 167 -28.11 -2.87 -14.71
C ALA A 167 -26.79 -3.65 -14.80
N ILE A 168 -25.67 -2.94 -14.94
CA ILE A 168 -24.32 -3.53 -14.92
C ILE A 168 -24.05 -4.16 -13.56
N TYR A 169 -24.39 -3.48 -12.45
CA TYR A 169 -24.21 -4.03 -11.12
C TYR A 169 -24.99 -5.32 -10.90
N ASP A 170 -26.28 -5.34 -11.29
CA ASP A 170 -27.13 -6.52 -11.14
C ASP A 170 -26.61 -7.70 -11.99
N PHE A 171 -26.15 -7.43 -13.21
CA PHE A 171 -25.49 -8.42 -14.06
C PHE A 171 -24.22 -9.01 -13.40
N LEU A 172 -23.35 -8.15 -12.87
CA LEU A 172 -22.11 -8.59 -12.19
C LEU A 172 -22.42 -9.41 -10.93
N LYS A 173 -23.41 -8.98 -10.15
CA LYS A 173 -23.90 -9.71 -8.98
C LYS A 173 -24.42 -11.11 -9.35
N GLU A 174 -25.18 -11.20 -10.41
CA GLU A 174 -25.68 -12.49 -10.91
C GLU A 174 -24.54 -13.38 -11.41
N ALA A 175 -23.56 -12.80 -12.13
CA ALA A 175 -22.38 -13.52 -12.62
C ALA A 175 -21.54 -14.09 -11.48
N VAL A 176 -21.30 -13.31 -10.42
CA VAL A 176 -20.60 -13.78 -9.20
C VAL A 176 -21.40 -14.90 -8.52
N GLY A 177 -22.72 -14.71 -8.33
CA GLY A 177 -23.57 -15.72 -7.69
C GLY A 177 -23.65 -17.04 -8.48
N LYS A 178 -23.53 -16.98 -9.82
CA LYS A 178 -23.44 -18.16 -10.69
C LYS A 178 -22.03 -18.72 -10.85
N ARG A 179 -21.06 -18.15 -10.18
CA ARG A 179 -19.62 -18.55 -10.25
C ARG A 179 -19.07 -18.48 -11.68
N CYS A 180 -19.49 -17.48 -12.45
CA CYS A 180 -18.95 -17.27 -13.79
C CYS A 180 -17.48 -16.86 -13.72
N ASN A 181 -16.68 -17.24 -14.73
CA ASN A 181 -15.34 -16.70 -14.88
C ASN A 181 -15.43 -15.22 -15.31
N ILE A 182 -14.81 -14.34 -14.56
CA ILE A 182 -14.81 -12.89 -14.81
C ILE A 182 -13.37 -12.45 -15.08
N LEU A 183 -13.15 -11.81 -16.22
CA LEU A 183 -11.86 -11.19 -16.57
C LEU A 183 -11.99 -9.68 -16.50
N ILE A 184 -11.17 -9.04 -15.66
CA ILE A 184 -11.11 -7.59 -15.54
C ILE A 184 -9.79 -7.11 -16.14
N SER A 185 -9.84 -6.31 -17.19
CA SER A 185 -8.67 -5.77 -17.86
C SER A 185 -8.72 -4.25 -17.97
N GLY A 186 -7.54 -3.63 -18.05
CA GLY A 186 -7.40 -2.18 -18.17
C GLY A 186 -5.97 -1.72 -17.86
N GLY A 187 -5.65 -0.46 -18.09
CA GLY A 187 -4.36 0.15 -17.76
C GLY A 187 -4.11 0.28 -16.25
N THR A 188 -2.93 0.76 -15.88
CA THR A 188 -2.63 1.10 -14.47
C THR A 188 -3.54 2.26 -14.02
N GLY A 189 -4.03 2.21 -12.77
CA GLY A 189 -4.88 3.26 -12.20
C GLY A 189 -6.34 3.28 -12.68
N THR A 190 -6.79 2.33 -13.52
CA THR A 190 -8.16 2.31 -14.06
C THR A 190 -9.20 1.71 -13.12
N GLY A 191 -8.83 1.34 -11.90
CA GLY A 191 -9.78 0.81 -10.90
C GLY A 191 -10.02 -0.70 -10.98
N LYS A 192 -9.19 -1.49 -11.68
CA LYS A 192 -9.33 -2.95 -11.77
C LYS A 192 -9.41 -3.63 -10.40
N THR A 193 -8.45 -3.34 -9.53
CA THR A 193 -8.40 -3.90 -8.16
C THR A 193 -9.57 -3.41 -7.33
N THR A 194 -10.01 -2.16 -7.52
CA THR A 194 -11.19 -1.61 -6.86
C THR A 194 -12.46 -2.38 -7.25
N LEU A 195 -12.68 -2.59 -8.54
CA LEU A 195 -13.82 -3.36 -9.03
C LEU A 195 -13.78 -4.80 -8.51
N LEU A 196 -12.60 -5.43 -8.53
CA LEU A 196 -12.42 -6.79 -8.03
C LEU A 196 -12.70 -6.89 -6.53
N ASN A 197 -12.26 -5.91 -5.73
CA ASN A 197 -12.59 -5.83 -4.30
C ASN A 197 -14.11 -5.73 -4.07
N ILE A 198 -14.81 -4.93 -4.87
CA ILE A 198 -16.27 -4.81 -4.78
C ILE A 198 -16.96 -6.12 -5.17
N LEU A 199 -16.51 -6.78 -6.23
CA LEU A 199 -17.07 -8.07 -6.64
C LEU A 199 -16.80 -9.18 -5.62
N SER A 200 -15.64 -9.15 -4.96
CA SER A 200 -15.32 -10.13 -3.90
C SER A 200 -16.29 -10.05 -2.70
N GLN A 201 -16.84 -8.86 -2.41
CA GLN A 201 -17.85 -8.69 -1.37
C GLN A 201 -19.20 -9.34 -1.71
N LEU A 202 -19.46 -9.64 -2.98
CA LEU A 202 -20.69 -10.30 -3.45
C LEU A 202 -20.61 -11.82 -3.34
N ILE A 203 -19.45 -12.37 -3.04
CA ILE A 203 -19.25 -13.82 -2.88
C ILE A 203 -19.94 -14.28 -1.60
N ASN A 204 -20.57 -15.45 -1.66
CA ASN A 204 -21.25 -16.01 -0.49
C ASN A 204 -20.26 -16.24 0.66
N PRO A 205 -20.52 -15.75 1.90
CA PRO A 205 -19.67 -15.95 3.06
C PRO A 205 -19.29 -17.40 3.40
N GLN A 206 -20.03 -18.37 2.92
CA GLN A 206 -19.76 -19.79 3.13
C GLN A 206 -18.81 -20.40 2.09
N GLU A 207 -18.39 -19.61 1.08
CA GLU A 207 -17.49 -20.10 0.05
C GLU A 207 -16.02 -19.89 0.46
N ARG A 208 -15.20 -20.87 0.15
CA ARG A 208 -13.75 -20.75 0.33
C ARG A 208 -13.16 -19.88 -0.76
N LEU A 209 -12.41 -18.87 -0.36
CA LEU A 209 -11.69 -17.95 -1.27
C LEU A 209 -10.20 -18.30 -1.31
N VAL A 210 -9.66 -18.36 -2.51
CA VAL A 210 -8.21 -18.48 -2.75
C VAL A 210 -7.80 -17.30 -3.62
N THR A 211 -6.86 -16.47 -3.14
CA THR A 211 -6.27 -15.38 -3.92
C THR A 211 -4.87 -15.75 -4.37
N ILE A 212 -4.57 -15.51 -5.64
CA ILE A 212 -3.25 -15.67 -6.22
C ILE A 212 -2.83 -14.29 -6.70
N GLU A 213 -1.87 -13.70 -6.03
CA GLU A 213 -1.45 -12.32 -6.25
C GLU A 213 0.08 -12.27 -6.22
N ASP A 214 0.71 -11.54 -7.15
CA ASP A 214 2.13 -11.21 -7.04
C ASP A 214 2.36 -10.37 -5.78
N ILE A 215 1.38 -9.51 -5.47
CA ILE A 215 1.37 -8.63 -4.31
C ILE A 215 -0.07 -8.56 -3.81
N ALA A 216 -0.27 -8.82 -2.52
CA ALA A 216 -1.59 -8.80 -1.91
C ALA A 216 -2.18 -7.37 -1.92
N GLU A 217 -2.95 -7.06 -2.96
CA GLU A 217 -3.71 -5.81 -3.13
C GLU A 217 -5.19 -5.97 -2.78
N LEU A 218 -5.69 -7.21 -2.77
CA LEU A 218 -7.09 -7.47 -2.46
C LEU A 218 -7.37 -7.28 -0.97
N GLN A 219 -8.37 -6.46 -0.72
CA GLN A 219 -8.92 -6.19 0.62
C GLN A 219 -10.17 -7.06 0.80
N LEU A 220 -9.96 -8.32 1.11
CA LEU A 220 -11.08 -9.19 1.44
C LEU A 220 -11.63 -8.78 2.80
N VAL A 221 -12.85 -8.27 2.83
CA VAL A 221 -13.52 -7.92 4.09
C VAL A 221 -13.78 -9.19 4.86
N GLU A 222 -13.30 -9.27 6.09
CA GLU A 222 -13.63 -10.36 7.03
C GLU A 222 -15.08 -10.32 7.52
N ALA A 223 -15.99 -9.75 6.74
CA ALA A 223 -17.41 -9.73 7.04
C ALA A 223 -17.97 -11.13 6.84
N GLY A 224 -17.82 -11.97 7.88
CA GLY A 224 -18.46 -13.27 7.94
C GLY A 224 -17.54 -14.50 8.00
N GLY A 225 -16.25 -14.33 8.26
CA GLY A 225 -15.36 -15.48 8.56
C GLY A 225 -15.14 -16.42 7.39
N HIS A 226 -14.92 -15.90 6.21
CA HIS A 226 -14.52 -16.71 5.05
C HIS A 226 -13.22 -17.46 5.34
N PRO A 227 -13.18 -18.78 5.23
CA PRO A 227 -11.92 -19.50 5.17
C PRO A 227 -11.21 -19.13 3.86
N HIS A 228 -10.29 -18.16 3.91
CA HIS A 228 -9.51 -17.79 2.74
C HIS A 228 -8.05 -18.21 2.89
N HIS A 229 -7.45 -18.60 1.78
CA HIS A 229 -6.03 -18.82 1.67
C HIS A 229 -5.43 -17.82 0.67
N ARG A 230 -4.40 -17.10 1.10
CA ARG A 230 -3.59 -16.26 0.20
C ARG A 230 -2.35 -17.05 -0.22
N ALA A 231 -2.12 -17.17 -1.51
CA ALA A 231 -0.85 -17.64 -2.04
C ALA A 231 -0.11 -16.48 -2.68
N HIS A 232 1.06 -16.14 -2.13
CA HIS A 232 1.90 -15.03 -2.61
C HIS A 232 2.94 -15.46 -3.65
N ASP A 233 3.08 -16.76 -3.90
CA ASP A 233 4.05 -17.27 -4.86
C ASP A 233 3.35 -18.18 -5.88
N MET A 234 3.30 -17.74 -7.12
CA MET A 234 2.77 -18.53 -8.25
C MET A 234 3.55 -19.82 -8.53
N ARG A 235 4.70 -20.05 -7.87
CA ARG A 235 5.50 -21.26 -8.01
C ARG A 235 4.97 -22.44 -7.19
N GLN A 236 4.12 -22.19 -6.19
CA GLN A 236 3.43 -23.26 -5.48
C GLN A 236 2.23 -23.71 -6.31
N ARG A 237 2.29 -24.92 -6.85
CA ARG A 237 1.13 -25.59 -7.45
C ARG A 237 0.10 -25.80 -6.36
N LEU A 238 -0.91 -24.94 -6.32
CA LEU A 238 -2.07 -25.15 -5.49
C LEU A 238 -2.93 -26.25 -6.15
N GLU A 239 -3.14 -27.36 -5.44
CA GLU A 239 -4.25 -28.25 -5.74
C GLU A 239 -5.52 -27.52 -5.30
N VAL A 240 -6.17 -26.88 -6.26
CA VAL A 240 -7.42 -26.12 -6.03
C VAL A 240 -8.57 -27.08 -6.22
N ASP A 241 -9.39 -27.24 -5.18
CA ASP A 241 -10.61 -28.04 -5.24
C ASP A 241 -11.61 -27.38 -6.24
N PRO A 242 -12.36 -28.15 -7.03
CA PRO A 242 -13.32 -27.57 -8.00
C PRO A 242 -14.42 -26.68 -7.40
N VAL A 243 -14.52 -26.62 -6.07
CA VAL A 243 -15.46 -25.78 -5.33
C VAL A 243 -14.85 -24.41 -4.96
N ASP A 244 -13.53 -24.23 -5.12
CA ASP A 244 -12.85 -23.00 -4.72
C ASP A 244 -13.02 -21.88 -5.76
N ILE A 245 -13.26 -20.65 -5.30
CA ILE A 245 -13.21 -19.46 -6.16
C ILE A 245 -11.76 -18.98 -6.19
N VAL A 246 -11.15 -19.04 -7.37
CA VAL A 246 -9.80 -18.53 -7.60
C VAL A 246 -9.89 -17.13 -8.18
N ILE A 247 -9.35 -16.16 -7.47
CA ILE A 247 -9.21 -14.79 -7.94
C ILE A 247 -7.74 -14.59 -8.32
N ASP A 248 -7.47 -14.51 -9.62
CA ASP A 248 -6.14 -14.19 -10.15
C ASP A 248 -6.08 -12.70 -10.48
N VAL A 249 -5.23 -11.97 -9.77
CA VAL A 249 -4.97 -10.54 -9.99
C VAL A 249 -3.66 -10.40 -10.74
N GLY A 250 -3.68 -10.73 -12.02
CA GLY A 250 -2.55 -10.48 -12.91
C GLY A 250 -2.63 -9.09 -13.54
N VAL A 251 -1.57 -8.29 -13.44
CA VAL A 251 -1.38 -7.14 -14.34
C VAL A 251 -0.95 -7.71 -15.69
N ILE A 252 -1.86 -7.72 -16.66
CA ILE A 252 -1.50 -8.04 -18.04
C ILE A 252 -0.69 -6.84 -18.57
N GLY A 253 0.62 -6.83 -18.26
CA GLY A 253 1.59 -5.98 -18.92
C GLY A 253 1.68 -6.39 -20.40
N ARG A 254 1.98 -5.46 -21.27
CA ARG A 254 2.11 -5.66 -22.73
C ARG A 254 2.86 -6.95 -23.07
N GLY A 255 2.11 -7.99 -23.42
CA GLY A 255 2.65 -9.27 -23.89
C GLY A 255 1.77 -10.42 -23.40
N LEU A 256 1.10 -11.10 -24.34
CA LEU A 256 0.31 -12.31 -24.13
C LEU A 256 1.13 -13.54 -23.65
N ASP A 257 2.38 -13.32 -23.28
CA ASP A 257 3.35 -14.37 -22.93
C ASP A 257 3.57 -14.59 -21.43
N HIS A 258 2.78 -13.95 -20.56
CA HIS A 258 2.92 -14.17 -19.12
C HIS A 258 2.52 -15.62 -18.75
N PRO A 259 3.36 -16.37 -17.99
CA PRO A 259 3.12 -17.78 -17.65
C PRO A 259 1.76 -18.02 -16.97
N ALA A 260 1.26 -17.08 -16.17
CA ALA A 260 -0.04 -17.15 -15.51
C ALA A 260 -1.22 -17.15 -16.49
N PHE A 261 -1.15 -16.33 -17.56
CA PHE A 261 -2.17 -16.31 -18.60
C PHE A 261 -2.21 -17.63 -19.36
N ARG A 262 -1.04 -18.23 -19.66
CA ARG A 262 -0.95 -19.56 -20.30
C ARG A 262 -1.48 -20.67 -19.38
N ALA A 263 -1.29 -20.57 -18.07
CA ALA A 263 -1.82 -21.56 -17.11
C ALA A 263 -3.34 -21.45 -16.97
N ALA A 264 -3.87 -20.22 -16.86
CA ALA A 264 -5.31 -19.96 -16.76
C ALA A 264 -6.05 -20.37 -18.06
N THR A 265 -5.51 -20.00 -19.23
CA THR A 265 -6.08 -20.38 -20.53
C THR A 265 -5.94 -21.88 -20.82
N ALA A 266 -4.86 -22.54 -20.40
CA ALA A 266 -4.71 -24.00 -20.53
C ALA A 266 -5.68 -24.77 -19.61
N GLY A 267 -6.07 -24.20 -18.46
CA GLY A 267 -7.13 -24.72 -17.60
C GLY A 267 -8.51 -24.59 -18.20
N LEU A 268 -8.80 -23.46 -18.85
CA LEU A 268 -10.05 -23.17 -19.54
C LEU A 268 -10.25 -24.08 -20.77
N ASN A 269 -9.24 -24.27 -21.60
CA ASN A 269 -9.31 -25.14 -22.77
C ASN A 269 -9.51 -26.61 -22.39
N ARG A 270 -8.90 -27.11 -21.32
CA ARG A 270 -9.13 -28.48 -20.83
C ARG A 270 -10.55 -28.73 -20.31
N LYS A 271 -11.25 -27.66 -19.87
CA LYS A 271 -12.66 -27.78 -19.45
C LYS A 271 -13.64 -27.71 -20.62
N ALA A 272 -13.34 -26.93 -21.65
CA ALA A 272 -14.14 -26.85 -22.87
C ALA A 272 -14.17 -28.22 -23.63
N ASP A 273 -13.03 -28.93 -23.67
CA ASP A 273 -12.91 -30.26 -24.31
C ASP A 273 -13.60 -31.40 -23.53
N ARG A 274 -14.11 -31.16 -22.31
CA ARG A 274 -14.85 -32.16 -21.52
C ARG A 274 -16.37 -31.96 -21.53
N ILE A 275 -16.87 -30.91 -22.18
CA ILE A 275 -18.30 -30.55 -22.26
C ILE A 275 -18.83 -30.68 -23.71
N GLY A 276 -17.96 -31.08 -24.65
CA GLY A 276 -18.31 -31.40 -26.04
C GLY A 276 -18.59 -32.88 -26.27
#